data_1ce522ca1ff3eac7da61195c64bb0c10
#
_entry.id   1ce522ca1ff3eac7da61195c64bb0c10
#
_cell.length_a   1.000
_cell.length_b   1.000
_cell.length_c   1.000
_cell.angle_alpha   90.00
_cell.angle_beta   90.00
_cell.angle_gamma   90.00
#
_symmetry.space_group_name_H-M   'P 1'
#
loop_
_entity.id
_entity.type
_entity.pdbx_description
1 polymer ?
#
loop_
_entity_poly.entity_id
_entity_poly.type
_entity_poly.pdbx_seq_one_letter_code
_entity_poly.pdbx_strand_id
1 'polypeptide(L)'
;MKKNICSVLLILFCILGLSSCQDEAAQETPTVETPGEKPGRPHVHSFGDWVVDKEASLFNVGQKTQSCSGCDQTNVKMYYYLDEVVFQDKVYQYNGKEKKLLIEGLLPKGIRVEYNNNRLTNVGSIVSTANFINEDNEIVESKSATLTIIDYQGFPKVSINTNNQPIINKTDYVTSTITVSNCDASHQLSDVIAGVRLRGNGSLEAEKKPYRIKFEQKQSMLGLNDGLKAKSWVLLADYYDYSMLRNAAAFYLGNSLLNFNDYYSSDFQHVNLYINGIYNGVYLLAEQQQVNKGRIDIAEPEVNSEDINIGYLLELDTYAVNEGDFINLNLSGYQVKDYKGNSVALSNMSYSIKSDYYSVKQKNHINKYLNNVYKIMHSAITEDKYYKFDENYDLIEADFANACDTINSVINLDSLFRVYILQEIMKNVDVGFSSFYMYVDFSSDSKCPRLTFGAPWDFDWSSGNMNGQPYYASTGHYNDSNFNHLNPWLLTISNAEFFEDNIKDYWELFEKSEVIEGLIYTLDDISSTYSKDFMQNFAKWNTLGIKKHVYSTDDVLGFKTQGDAKNFLKNWLLNRYSFLKTLWSKGE
;
A
#
# COMPACT_ATOMS: atom_id res chain seq x y z
N MET A 1 6.49 -18.88 12.91
CA MET A 1 5.86 -19.84 13.84
C MET A 1 4.43 -20.06 13.36
N LYS A 2 4.12 -21.25 12.93
CA LYS A 2 2.76 -21.60 12.46
C LYS A 2 1.78 -21.49 13.62
N LYS A 3 0.78 -20.62 13.54
CA LYS A 3 -0.35 -20.60 14.46
C LYS A 3 -1.45 -21.49 13.89
N ASN A 4 -1.79 -22.53 14.66
CA ASN A 4 -2.92 -23.38 14.39
C ASN A 4 -4.21 -22.62 14.65
N ILE A 5 -5.03 -22.49 13.62
CA ILE A 5 -6.41 -22.00 13.74
C ILE A 5 -7.31 -23.22 13.93
N CYS A 6 -8.00 -23.24 15.04
CA CYS A 6 -8.97 -24.25 15.42
C CYS A 6 -10.31 -23.97 14.72
N SER A 7 -10.70 -24.80 13.78
CA SER A 7 -12.01 -24.70 13.11
C SER A 7 -13.08 -25.31 14.01
N VAL A 8 -14.08 -24.52 14.39
CA VAL A 8 -15.30 -24.99 15.05
C VAL A 8 -16.32 -25.36 13.98
N LEU A 9 -16.65 -26.63 13.93
CA LEU A 9 -17.66 -27.20 13.05
C LEU A 9 -19.05 -26.92 13.63
N LEU A 10 -19.89 -26.14 12.96
CA LEU A 10 -21.30 -25.98 13.30
C LEU A 10 -22.14 -26.96 12.46
N ILE A 11 -22.77 -27.91 13.13
CA ILE A 11 -23.68 -28.88 12.50
C ILE A 11 -25.07 -28.26 12.46
N LEU A 12 -25.62 -28.07 11.26
CA LEU A 12 -27.01 -27.65 11.06
C LEU A 12 -27.86 -28.87 10.78
N PHE A 13 -28.85 -29.10 11.64
CA PHE A 13 -29.90 -30.14 11.43
C PHE A 13 -30.97 -29.61 10.47
N CYS A 14 -31.15 -30.25 9.33
CA CYS A 14 -32.33 -30.06 8.51
C CYS A 14 -33.40 -31.09 8.87
N ILE A 15 -34.57 -30.59 9.28
CA ILE A 15 -35.78 -31.40 9.52
C ILE A 15 -36.51 -31.57 8.18
N LEU A 16 -36.72 -32.84 7.77
CA LEU A 16 -37.52 -33.22 6.63
C LEU A 16 -39.00 -33.25 7.01
N GLY A 17 -39.80 -32.45 6.32
CA GLY A 17 -41.27 -32.57 6.35
C GLY A 17 -41.76 -33.54 5.26
N LEU A 18 -42.42 -34.61 5.66
CA LEU A 18 -43.13 -35.53 4.81
C LEU A 18 -44.50 -34.95 4.39
N SER A 19 -44.78 -34.96 3.10
CA SER A 19 -46.16 -34.84 2.60
C SER A 19 -46.47 -35.98 1.67
N SER A 20 -47.52 -36.72 2.04
CA SER A 20 -48.11 -37.86 1.31
C SER A 20 -49.05 -37.35 0.22
N CYS A 21 -49.06 -38.01 -0.93
CA CYS A 21 -50.26 -38.09 -1.79
C CYS A 21 -50.35 -39.46 -2.44
N GLN A 22 -51.61 -39.92 -2.48
CA GLN A 22 -52.08 -41.25 -2.79
C GLN A 22 -52.20 -41.54 -4.29
N ASP A 23 -52.19 -42.86 -4.54
CA ASP A 23 -52.49 -43.69 -5.68
C ASP A 23 -53.51 -43.20 -6.72
N GLU A 24 -53.19 -43.49 -7.99
CA GLU A 24 -54.19 -44.01 -8.94
C GLU A 24 -53.56 -45.10 -9.87
N ALA A 25 -54.23 -46.26 -9.93
CA ALA A 25 -53.83 -47.43 -10.66
C ALA A 25 -54.23 -47.39 -12.16
N ALA A 26 -53.36 -47.82 -13.04
CA ALA A 26 -53.70 -48.20 -14.43
C ALA A 26 -52.97 -49.49 -14.84
N GLN A 27 -53.72 -50.29 -15.51
CA GLN A 27 -53.54 -51.73 -15.85
C GLN A 27 -52.31 -52.08 -16.68
N GLU A 28 -51.78 -53.23 -16.38
CA GLU A 28 -50.71 -53.96 -17.08
C GLU A 28 -51.12 -54.53 -18.46
N THR A 29 -50.18 -54.47 -19.40
CA THR A 29 -50.05 -55.39 -20.50
C THR A 29 -48.66 -56.04 -20.51
N PRO A 30 -48.48 -57.32 -20.70
CA PRO A 30 -47.20 -57.97 -20.48
C PRO A 30 -46.29 -57.89 -21.71
N THR A 31 -45.08 -57.42 -21.50
CA THR A 31 -43.98 -57.52 -22.47
C THR A 31 -42.85 -58.40 -21.91
N VAL A 32 -42.31 -59.16 -22.80
CA VAL A 32 -41.30 -60.22 -22.69
C VAL A 32 -40.07 -59.78 -21.91
N GLU A 33 -39.68 -60.55 -20.88
CA GLU A 33 -38.45 -60.39 -20.10
C GLU A 33 -37.20 -60.74 -20.93
N THR A 34 -36.32 -59.77 -21.10
CA THR A 34 -34.87 -59.96 -21.29
C THR A 34 -34.19 -60.04 -19.92
N PRO A 35 -33.17 -60.92 -19.71
CA PRO A 35 -32.56 -61.10 -18.40
C PRO A 35 -31.93 -59.75 -17.90
N GLY A 36 -32.56 -59.20 -16.87
CA GLY A 36 -32.14 -57.91 -16.30
C GLY A 36 -30.81 -57.99 -15.60
N GLU A 37 -29.99 -57.03 -15.89
CA GLU A 37 -28.92 -56.60 -14.98
C GLU A 37 -29.53 -56.30 -13.60
N LYS A 38 -28.94 -56.90 -12.57
CA LYS A 38 -29.31 -56.58 -11.18
C LYS A 38 -29.14 -55.10 -10.95
N PRO A 39 -30.12 -54.38 -10.37
CA PRO A 39 -29.92 -53.00 -9.99
C PRO A 39 -28.74 -52.94 -9.01
N GLY A 40 -27.65 -52.33 -9.46
CA GLY A 40 -26.48 -52.08 -8.62
C GLY A 40 -26.91 -51.34 -7.35
N ARG A 41 -26.36 -51.71 -6.21
CA ARG A 41 -26.57 -50.94 -4.97
C ARG A 41 -26.28 -49.49 -5.27
N PRO A 42 -27.09 -48.55 -4.76
CA PRO A 42 -26.80 -47.12 -4.96
C PRO A 42 -25.37 -46.83 -4.50
N HIS A 43 -24.55 -46.35 -5.43
CA HIS A 43 -23.16 -45.99 -5.15
C HIS A 43 -23.15 -44.82 -4.17
N VAL A 44 -22.54 -45.02 -3.01
CA VAL A 44 -22.29 -43.91 -2.07
C VAL A 44 -21.01 -43.22 -2.52
N HIS A 45 -21.13 -41.96 -2.91
CA HIS A 45 -19.99 -41.20 -3.39
C HIS A 45 -19.00 -40.93 -2.25
N SER A 46 -17.74 -41.28 -2.49
CA SER A 46 -16.60 -40.95 -1.63
C SER A 46 -15.66 -40.01 -2.42
N PHE A 47 -15.73 -38.72 -2.13
CA PHE A 47 -14.92 -37.71 -2.82
C PHE A 47 -13.55 -37.63 -2.17
N GLY A 48 -12.51 -37.48 -3.00
CA GLY A 48 -11.14 -37.22 -2.59
C GLY A 48 -10.92 -35.74 -2.17
N ASP A 49 -9.67 -35.38 -2.03
CA ASP A 49 -9.29 -33.98 -1.75
C ASP A 49 -9.60 -33.06 -2.93
N TRP A 50 -9.78 -31.79 -2.61
CA TRP A 50 -9.93 -30.74 -3.62
C TRP A 50 -8.61 -30.50 -4.36
N VAL A 51 -8.64 -30.59 -5.68
CA VAL A 51 -7.52 -30.24 -6.57
C VAL A 51 -7.82 -28.90 -7.21
N VAL A 52 -6.84 -28.00 -7.19
CA VAL A 52 -6.95 -26.68 -7.84
C VAL A 52 -6.75 -26.89 -9.34
N ASP A 53 -7.77 -26.52 -10.14
CA ASP A 53 -7.72 -26.54 -11.60
C ASP A 53 -7.27 -25.19 -12.16
N LYS A 54 -7.70 -24.12 -11.50
CA LYS A 54 -7.38 -22.74 -11.85
C LYS A 54 -7.17 -21.93 -10.57
N GLU A 55 -6.01 -21.30 -10.44
CA GLU A 55 -5.71 -20.42 -9.32
C GLU A 55 -6.59 -19.16 -9.33
N ALA A 56 -7.03 -18.75 -8.13
CA ALA A 56 -7.70 -17.48 -7.94
C ALA A 56 -6.68 -16.33 -7.91
N SER A 57 -7.09 -15.17 -8.38
CA SER A 57 -6.33 -13.93 -8.27
C SER A 57 -7.29 -12.76 -8.07
N LEU A 58 -6.77 -11.53 -7.92
CA LEU A 58 -7.61 -10.34 -7.88
C LEU A 58 -8.53 -10.22 -9.12
N PHE A 59 -8.08 -10.68 -10.28
CA PHE A 59 -8.78 -10.52 -11.55
C PHE A 59 -9.52 -11.78 -12.01
N ASN A 60 -9.25 -12.93 -11.40
CA ASN A 60 -9.77 -14.21 -11.84
C ASN A 60 -10.34 -15.03 -10.68
N VAL A 61 -11.54 -15.54 -10.89
CA VAL A 61 -12.12 -16.53 -10.00
C VAL A 61 -11.38 -17.86 -10.19
N GLY A 62 -10.97 -18.47 -9.09
CA GLY A 62 -10.35 -19.78 -9.05
C GLY A 62 -11.38 -20.90 -9.17
N GLN A 63 -10.93 -22.07 -9.57
CA GLN A 63 -11.74 -23.29 -9.65
C GLN A 63 -11.00 -24.46 -9.03
N LYS A 64 -11.70 -25.25 -8.26
CA LYS A 64 -11.18 -26.53 -7.75
C LYS A 64 -12.20 -27.63 -7.91
N THR A 65 -11.72 -28.85 -8.15
CA THR A 65 -12.54 -30.05 -8.31
C THR A 65 -12.15 -31.11 -7.31
N GLN A 66 -13.10 -31.97 -7.00
CA GLN A 66 -12.86 -33.23 -6.31
C GLN A 66 -13.59 -34.35 -7.04
N SER A 67 -12.92 -35.48 -7.22
CA SER A 67 -13.46 -36.64 -7.94
C SER A 67 -13.90 -37.73 -6.97
N CYS A 68 -14.97 -38.41 -7.33
CA CYS A 68 -15.41 -39.62 -6.61
C CYS A 68 -14.44 -40.77 -6.88
N SER A 69 -14.03 -41.50 -5.82
CA SER A 69 -13.12 -42.63 -5.92
C SER A 69 -13.74 -43.86 -6.58
N GLY A 70 -15.05 -43.90 -6.76
CA GLY A 70 -15.78 -45.08 -7.27
C GLY A 70 -16.62 -44.85 -8.53
N CYS A 71 -16.64 -43.62 -9.10
CA CYS A 71 -17.31 -43.29 -10.35
C CYS A 71 -16.78 -41.99 -10.95
N ASP A 72 -17.25 -41.60 -12.13
CA ASP A 72 -16.79 -40.41 -12.87
C ASP A 72 -17.42 -39.09 -12.35
N GLN A 73 -18.13 -39.11 -11.22
CA GLN A 73 -18.72 -37.89 -10.68
C GLN A 73 -17.67 -36.98 -10.09
N THR A 74 -17.75 -35.71 -10.46
CA THR A 74 -16.91 -34.63 -9.91
C THR A 74 -17.77 -33.55 -9.28
N ASN A 75 -17.27 -32.95 -8.19
CA ASN A 75 -17.78 -31.72 -7.64
C ASN A 75 -16.86 -30.58 -8.07
N VAL A 76 -17.43 -29.46 -8.47
CA VAL A 76 -16.71 -28.25 -8.84
C VAL A 76 -17.05 -27.18 -7.82
N LYS A 77 -16.04 -26.43 -7.35
CA LYS A 77 -16.22 -25.29 -6.47
C LYS A 77 -15.41 -24.10 -6.96
N MET A 78 -16.09 -22.98 -7.13
CA MET A 78 -15.42 -21.69 -7.36
C MET A 78 -14.90 -21.16 -6.03
N TYR A 79 -13.76 -20.44 -6.06
CA TYR A 79 -13.21 -19.75 -4.89
C TYR A 79 -12.56 -18.43 -5.30
N TYR A 80 -12.41 -17.52 -4.33
CA TYR A 80 -11.97 -16.14 -4.56
C TYR A 80 -10.71 -15.85 -3.76
N TYR A 81 -9.86 -14.98 -4.29
CA TYR A 81 -8.63 -14.54 -3.67
C TYR A 81 -8.93 -13.40 -2.69
N LEU A 82 -9.06 -13.71 -1.41
CA LEU A 82 -9.35 -12.74 -0.35
C LEU A 82 -8.15 -12.50 0.59
N ASP A 83 -6.95 -12.92 0.17
CA ASP A 83 -5.74 -12.82 1.01
C ASP A 83 -5.26 -11.37 1.16
N GLU A 84 -5.59 -10.50 0.20
CA GLU A 84 -5.30 -9.06 0.29
C GLU A 84 -6.35 -8.28 1.10
N VAL A 85 -7.40 -8.91 1.59
CA VAL A 85 -8.46 -8.21 2.31
C VAL A 85 -8.29 -8.38 3.81
N VAL A 86 -8.05 -7.29 4.51
CA VAL A 86 -7.94 -7.23 5.97
C VAL A 86 -9.21 -6.63 6.57
N PHE A 87 -9.75 -7.28 7.61
CA PHE A 87 -10.79 -6.75 8.47
C PHE A 87 -10.40 -7.03 9.91
N GLN A 88 -9.99 -6.00 10.66
CA GLN A 88 -9.28 -6.16 11.92
C GLN A 88 -9.85 -5.29 13.04
N ASP A 89 -9.55 -5.66 14.28
CA ASP A 89 -9.90 -4.91 15.48
C ASP A 89 -9.39 -3.47 15.41
N LYS A 90 -10.25 -2.51 15.81
CA LYS A 90 -9.85 -1.10 15.86
C LYS A 90 -10.40 -0.40 17.09
N VAL A 91 -9.54 0.35 17.72
CA VAL A 91 -9.89 1.18 18.87
C VAL A 91 -9.96 2.65 18.45
N TYR A 92 -11.12 3.24 18.61
CA TYR A 92 -11.36 4.67 18.40
C TYR A 92 -11.46 5.40 19.73
N GLN A 93 -11.20 6.69 19.72
CA GLN A 93 -11.51 7.55 20.85
C GLN A 93 -12.86 8.26 20.62
N TYR A 94 -13.59 8.47 21.70
CA TYR A 94 -14.90 9.10 21.68
C TYR A 94 -14.83 10.55 21.21
N ASN A 95 -15.67 10.91 20.23
CA ASN A 95 -15.84 12.28 19.73
C ASN A 95 -17.32 12.63 19.46
N GLY A 96 -18.26 11.82 19.96
CA GLY A 96 -19.69 11.98 19.76
C GLY A 96 -20.19 11.60 18.36
N LYS A 97 -19.36 11.08 17.48
CA LYS A 97 -19.72 10.61 16.14
C LYS A 97 -19.72 9.09 16.05
N GLU A 98 -20.59 8.58 15.18
CA GLU A 98 -20.60 7.15 14.85
C GLU A 98 -19.27 6.66 14.30
N LYS A 99 -18.83 5.51 14.76
CA LYS A 99 -17.66 4.77 14.27
C LYS A 99 -18.09 3.51 13.56
N LYS A 100 -17.27 3.10 12.58
CA LYS A 100 -17.41 1.84 11.84
C LYS A 100 -16.03 1.26 11.53
N LEU A 101 -15.98 -0.05 11.32
CA LEU A 101 -14.82 -0.70 10.70
C LEU A 101 -15.01 -0.72 9.18
N LEU A 102 -13.91 -0.69 8.46
CA LEU A 102 -13.86 -0.85 7.01
C LEU A 102 -12.81 -1.90 6.70
N ILE A 103 -12.98 -2.61 5.58
CA ILE A 103 -11.92 -3.44 5.04
C ILE A 103 -10.75 -2.57 4.58
N GLU A 104 -9.56 -3.13 4.60
CA GLU A 104 -8.37 -2.60 3.95
C GLU A 104 -7.93 -3.59 2.86
N GLY A 105 -7.31 -3.11 1.79
CA GLY A 105 -6.93 -3.92 0.62
C GLY A 105 -7.94 -3.89 -0.51
N LEU A 106 -7.68 -4.66 -1.57
CA LEU A 106 -8.51 -4.72 -2.75
C LEU A 106 -9.40 -5.96 -2.76
N LEU A 107 -10.69 -5.76 -2.98
CA LEU A 107 -11.63 -6.86 -3.24
C LEU A 107 -11.35 -7.46 -4.63
N PRO A 108 -11.33 -8.80 -4.76
CA PRO A 108 -11.21 -9.43 -6.05
C PRO A 108 -12.46 -9.22 -6.90
N LYS A 109 -12.29 -9.34 -8.21
CA LYS A 109 -13.37 -9.20 -9.18
C LYS A 109 -14.55 -10.13 -8.85
N GLY A 110 -15.77 -9.59 -8.94
CA GLY A 110 -17.01 -10.31 -8.66
C GLY A 110 -17.36 -10.42 -7.17
N ILE A 111 -16.60 -9.78 -6.27
CA ILE A 111 -16.90 -9.74 -4.84
C ILE A 111 -17.31 -8.31 -4.42
N ARG A 112 -18.31 -8.25 -3.53
CA ARG A 112 -18.67 -7.06 -2.76
C ARG A 112 -18.69 -7.38 -1.28
N VAL A 113 -18.62 -6.36 -0.43
CA VAL A 113 -18.67 -6.52 1.03
C VAL A 113 -19.96 -5.93 1.61
N GLU A 114 -20.55 -6.65 2.57
CA GLU A 114 -21.64 -6.13 3.40
C GLU A 114 -21.26 -6.27 4.88
N TYR A 115 -21.58 -5.24 5.66
CA TYR A 115 -21.23 -5.23 7.07
C TYR A 115 -22.45 -5.46 7.96
N ASN A 116 -22.30 -6.33 8.96
CA ASN A 116 -23.30 -6.57 10.00
C ASN A 116 -22.80 -6.05 11.36
N ASN A 117 -23.69 -5.42 12.13
CA ASN A 117 -23.40 -4.87 13.47
C ASN A 117 -22.16 -3.97 13.50
N ASN A 118 -22.02 -3.07 12.51
CA ASN A 118 -20.79 -2.30 12.28
C ASN A 118 -21.00 -0.79 12.53
N ARG A 119 -21.71 -0.45 13.63
CA ARG A 119 -21.93 0.96 14.01
C ARG A 119 -21.95 1.11 15.52
N LEU A 120 -21.12 1.99 16.05
CA LEU A 120 -21.04 2.32 17.47
C LEU A 120 -20.81 3.82 17.64
N THR A 121 -21.51 4.45 18.58
CA THR A 121 -21.35 5.89 18.85
C THR A 121 -20.84 6.16 20.26
N ASN A 122 -21.23 5.35 21.23
CA ASN A 122 -20.86 5.53 22.64
C ASN A 122 -19.66 4.66 23.00
N VAL A 123 -19.01 4.98 24.11
CA VAL A 123 -17.94 4.16 24.70
C VAL A 123 -18.45 2.73 24.93
N GLY A 124 -17.66 1.75 24.51
CA GLY A 124 -18.01 0.33 24.56
C GLY A 124 -17.37 -0.45 23.41
N SER A 125 -17.78 -1.70 23.25
CA SER A 125 -17.26 -2.59 22.20
C SER A 125 -18.38 -3.42 21.59
N ILE A 126 -18.28 -3.66 20.28
CA ILE A 126 -19.15 -4.58 19.54
C ILE A 126 -18.30 -5.46 18.62
N VAL A 127 -18.79 -6.66 18.33
CA VAL A 127 -18.21 -7.49 17.26
C VAL A 127 -18.95 -7.17 15.98
N SER A 128 -18.19 -6.76 14.97
CA SER A 128 -18.64 -6.47 13.62
C SER A 128 -18.26 -7.61 12.70
N THR A 129 -19.05 -7.85 11.65
CA THR A 129 -18.76 -8.87 10.65
C THR A 129 -18.81 -8.25 9.25
N ALA A 130 -17.78 -8.51 8.46
CA ALA A 130 -17.75 -8.25 7.02
C ALA A 130 -18.06 -9.55 6.27
N ASN A 131 -19.13 -9.56 5.49
CA ASN A 131 -19.51 -10.68 4.63
C ASN A 131 -19.08 -10.37 3.20
N PHE A 132 -18.30 -11.26 2.60
CA PHE A 132 -17.88 -11.19 1.20
C PHE A 132 -18.86 -11.99 0.34
N ILE A 133 -19.47 -11.33 -0.62
CA ILE A 133 -20.63 -11.81 -1.37
C ILE A 133 -20.29 -11.81 -2.85
N ASN A 134 -20.52 -12.94 -3.53
CA ASN A 134 -20.32 -13.10 -4.96
C ASN A 134 -21.49 -12.52 -5.79
N GLU A 135 -21.39 -12.58 -7.11
CA GLU A 135 -22.41 -12.09 -8.04
C GLU A 135 -23.73 -12.88 -7.94
N ASP A 136 -23.71 -14.13 -7.46
CA ASP A 136 -24.89 -14.95 -7.20
C ASP A 136 -25.58 -14.63 -5.86
N ASN A 137 -25.10 -13.59 -5.14
CA ASN A 137 -25.54 -13.20 -3.80
C ASN A 137 -25.27 -14.26 -2.70
N GLU A 138 -24.29 -15.11 -2.89
CA GLU A 138 -23.84 -16.07 -1.88
C GLU A 138 -22.70 -15.47 -1.05
N ILE A 139 -22.74 -15.71 0.27
CA ILE A 139 -21.62 -15.38 1.16
C ILE A 139 -20.53 -16.41 0.95
N VAL A 140 -19.42 -16.02 0.36
CA VAL A 140 -18.26 -16.88 0.08
C VAL A 140 -17.29 -16.97 1.27
N GLU A 141 -17.21 -15.89 2.06
CA GLU A 141 -16.40 -15.79 3.28
C GLU A 141 -16.98 -14.74 4.22
N SER A 142 -16.67 -14.84 5.52
CA SER A 142 -16.97 -13.81 6.53
C SER A 142 -15.77 -13.62 7.45
N LYS A 143 -15.40 -12.37 7.71
CA LYS A 143 -14.37 -11.98 8.68
C LYS A 143 -15.02 -11.18 9.80
N SER A 144 -14.61 -11.42 11.06
CA SER A 144 -15.13 -10.69 12.21
C SER A 144 -14.03 -9.90 12.90
N ALA A 145 -14.36 -8.71 13.39
CA ALA A 145 -13.45 -7.83 14.12
C ALA A 145 -14.18 -7.04 15.20
N THR A 146 -13.45 -6.57 16.20
CA THR A 146 -13.98 -5.80 17.32
C THR A 146 -13.85 -4.30 17.05
N LEU A 147 -14.99 -3.61 17.03
CA LEU A 147 -15.06 -2.15 17.05
C LEU A 147 -15.14 -1.69 18.51
N THR A 148 -14.15 -0.96 18.97
CA THR A 148 -14.11 -0.41 20.34
C THR A 148 -14.04 1.11 20.32
N ILE A 149 -14.82 1.77 21.18
CA ILE A 149 -14.68 3.20 21.47
C ILE A 149 -14.31 3.35 22.94
N ILE A 150 -13.21 4.04 23.20
CA ILE A 150 -12.76 4.41 24.55
C ILE A 150 -12.98 5.91 24.80
N ASP A 151 -12.88 6.34 26.04
CA ASP A 151 -12.90 7.77 26.38
C ASP A 151 -11.77 8.51 25.65
N TYR A 152 -12.02 9.80 25.35
CA TYR A 152 -11.02 10.65 24.71
C TYR A 152 -9.79 10.85 25.61
N GLN A 153 -8.60 10.55 25.08
CA GLN A 153 -7.33 10.65 25.77
C GLN A 153 -6.32 11.57 25.05
N GLY A 154 -6.61 11.98 23.80
CA GLY A 154 -5.68 12.65 22.90
C GLY A 154 -4.71 11.70 22.22
N PHE A 155 -3.80 12.25 21.42
CA PHE A 155 -2.78 11.44 20.76
C PHE A 155 -1.82 10.77 21.76
N PRO A 156 -1.28 9.59 21.44
CA PRO A 156 -0.16 9.01 22.16
C PRO A 156 0.98 10.02 22.32
N LYS A 157 1.77 9.88 23.39
CA LYS A 157 2.89 10.77 23.69
C LYS A 157 4.21 10.07 23.44
N VAL A 158 5.06 10.68 22.64
CA VAL A 158 6.47 10.29 22.49
C VAL A 158 7.32 11.35 23.17
N SER A 159 8.12 10.96 24.15
CA SER A 159 9.04 11.84 24.89
C SER A 159 10.47 11.43 24.58
N ILE A 160 11.26 12.39 24.13
CA ILE A 160 12.70 12.27 23.87
C ILE A 160 13.43 13.05 24.95
N ASN A 161 14.26 12.37 25.71
CA ASN A 161 15.16 13.03 26.68
C ASN A 161 16.59 12.93 26.18
N THR A 162 17.19 14.06 25.82
CA THR A 162 18.56 14.19 25.33
C THR A 162 19.55 14.63 26.43
N ASN A 163 19.12 14.68 27.68
CA ASN A 163 19.87 15.31 28.77
C ASN A 163 20.27 16.77 28.41
N ASN A 164 19.36 17.49 27.77
CA ASN A 164 19.51 18.87 27.28
C ASN A 164 20.59 19.06 26.20
N GLN A 165 21.10 17.99 25.60
CA GLN A 165 21.96 18.10 24.42
C GLN A 165 21.12 18.51 23.20
N PRO A 166 21.58 19.47 22.38
CA PRO A 166 20.84 19.91 21.20
C PRO A 166 20.94 18.88 20.06
N ILE A 167 19.84 18.65 19.35
CA ILE A 167 19.80 17.85 18.11
C ILE A 167 19.95 18.85 16.94
N ILE A 168 21.12 18.89 16.31
CA ILE A 168 21.51 20.00 15.43
C ILE A 168 21.66 19.64 13.94
N ASN A 169 21.84 18.37 13.59
CA ASN A 169 22.09 17.99 12.20
C ASN A 169 21.49 16.63 11.84
N LYS A 170 21.59 16.24 10.55
CA LYS A 170 21.08 14.97 10.02
C LYS A 170 22.12 13.83 9.98
N THR A 171 23.33 14.04 10.52
CA THR A 171 24.42 13.05 10.52
C THR A 171 24.63 12.44 11.89
N ASP A 172 24.78 13.25 12.92
CA ASP A 172 25.17 12.83 14.24
C ASP A 172 23.95 12.50 15.11
N TYR A 173 23.99 11.31 15.72
CA TYR A 173 22.98 10.92 16.67
C TYR A 173 23.30 11.43 18.08
N VAL A 174 22.33 12.06 18.71
CA VAL A 174 22.38 12.44 20.13
C VAL A 174 21.83 11.26 20.93
N THR A 175 22.63 10.72 21.86
CA THR A 175 22.19 9.68 22.78
C THR A 175 21.04 10.21 23.64
N SER A 176 19.94 9.47 23.63
CA SER A 176 18.68 9.89 24.23
C SER A 176 17.97 8.70 24.86
N THR A 177 16.98 8.96 25.70
CA THR A 177 15.98 7.96 26.07
C THR A 177 14.63 8.31 25.48
N ILE A 178 13.88 7.27 25.14
CA ILE A 178 12.55 7.36 24.53
C ILE A 178 11.53 6.77 25.48
N THR A 179 10.52 7.55 25.81
CA THR A 179 9.35 7.11 26.56
C THR A 179 8.10 7.25 25.67
N VAL A 180 7.29 6.20 25.60
CA VAL A 180 5.99 6.21 24.91
C VAL A 180 4.89 5.97 25.94
N SER A 181 3.90 6.85 25.99
CA SER A 181 2.81 6.82 26.97
C SER A 181 1.50 7.32 26.35
N ASN A 182 0.42 7.31 27.14
CA ASN A 182 -0.91 7.65 26.67
C ASN A 182 -1.37 6.75 25.50
N CYS A 183 -1.11 5.46 25.64
CA CYS A 183 -1.48 4.41 24.72
C CYS A 183 -1.75 3.14 25.52
N ASP A 184 -2.15 2.06 24.83
CA ASP A 184 -2.30 0.75 25.47
C ASP A 184 -1.03 0.35 26.25
N ALA A 185 -1.21 -0.30 27.40
CA ALA A 185 -0.12 -0.69 28.29
C ALA A 185 0.93 -1.60 27.60
N SER A 186 0.50 -2.42 26.66
CA SER A 186 1.38 -3.30 25.86
C SER A 186 2.29 -2.54 24.89
N HIS A 187 1.96 -1.30 24.57
CA HIS A 187 2.68 -0.45 23.64
C HIS A 187 3.51 0.66 24.30
N GLN A 188 3.50 0.72 25.63
CA GLN A 188 4.30 1.70 26.38
C GLN A 188 5.79 1.36 26.34
N LEU A 189 6.61 2.39 26.28
CA LEU A 189 8.05 2.32 26.44
C LEU A 189 8.47 3.24 27.59
N SER A 190 9.43 2.81 28.40
CA SER A 190 9.97 3.60 29.52
C SER A 190 11.48 3.74 29.39
N ASP A 191 11.93 4.96 29.09
CA ASP A 191 13.34 5.37 29.03
C ASP A 191 14.26 4.45 28.23
N VAL A 192 13.78 3.97 27.06
CA VAL A 192 14.54 3.08 26.18
C VAL A 192 15.64 3.85 25.45
N ILE A 193 16.86 3.36 25.49
CA ILE A 193 18.03 4.02 24.88
C ILE A 193 17.93 4.04 23.36
N ALA A 194 18.14 5.21 22.78
CA ALA A 194 18.17 5.44 21.33
C ALA A 194 19.08 6.62 20.98
N GLY A 195 19.57 6.63 19.77
CA GLY A 195 20.10 7.84 19.13
C GLY A 195 18.98 8.63 18.44
N VAL A 196 19.01 9.94 18.56
CA VAL A 196 18.07 10.83 17.84
C VAL A 196 18.83 11.85 17.03
N ARG A 197 18.40 12.09 15.78
CA ARG A 197 18.98 13.11 14.91
C ARG A 197 17.90 13.78 14.05
N LEU A 198 18.23 14.90 13.43
CA LEU A 198 17.39 15.49 12.40
C LEU A 198 17.32 14.58 11.16
N ARG A 199 16.29 14.74 10.33
CA ARG A 199 16.12 14.06 9.05
C ARG A 199 15.54 15.00 7.99
N GLY A 200 15.60 14.56 6.73
CA GLY A 200 15.05 15.26 5.57
C GLY A 200 16.08 16.17 4.89
N ASN A 201 15.66 16.84 3.83
CA ASN A 201 16.41 17.82 3.06
C ASN A 201 15.68 19.18 3.14
N GLY A 202 14.69 19.44 2.28
CA GLY A 202 13.90 20.67 2.31
C GLY A 202 13.17 20.91 3.65
N SER A 203 12.70 19.87 4.30
CA SER A 203 12.03 19.96 5.62
C SER A 203 12.95 20.45 6.75
N LEU A 204 14.27 20.44 6.56
CA LEU A 204 15.22 21.02 7.53
C LEU A 204 15.21 22.56 7.57
N GLU A 205 14.66 23.21 6.56
CA GLU A 205 14.49 24.67 6.55
C GLU A 205 13.34 25.12 7.46
N ALA A 206 12.36 24.22 7.70
CA ALA A 206 11.24 24.48 8.58
C ALA A 206 11.64 24.78 10.02
N GLU A 207 10.88 25.61 10.74
CA GLU A 207 11.07 25.86 12.19
C GLU A 207 10.83 24.56 12.98
N LYS A 208 9.79 23.82 12.65
CA LYS A 208 9.44 22.52 13.24
C LYS A 208 10.22 21.42 12.53
N LYS A 209 11.24 20.88 13.22
CA LYS A 209 12.17 19.90 12.63
C LYS A 209 11.61 18.48 12.67
N PRO A 210 11.81 17.68 11.63
CA PRO A 210 11.55 16.23 11.65
C PRO A 210 12.73 15.47 12.27
N TYR A 211 12.44 14.30 12.89
CA TYR A 211 13.44 13.52 13.60
C TYR A 211 13.50 12.08 13.11
N ARG A 212 14.67 11.46 13.26
CA ARG A 212 14.89 10.01 13.16
C ARG A 212 15.33 9.48 14.53
N ILE A 213 14.64 8.42 14.98
CA ILE A 213 14.98 7.65 16.17
C ILE A 213 15.67 6.37 15.70
N LYS A 214 16.79 5.99 16.32
CA LYS A 214 17.49 4.73 16.09
C LYS A 214 17.76 4.06 17.43
N PHE A 215 16.94 3.08 17.78
CA PHE A 215 17.11 2.30 19.00
C PHE A 215 18.37 1.43 18.96
N GLU A 216 19.01 1.21 20.10
CA GLU A 216 20.11 0.25 20.23
C GLU A 216 19.61 -1.18 20.00
N GLN A 217 18.47 -1.53 20.59
CA GLN A 217 17.75 -2.79 20.38
C GLN A 217 16.44 -2.52 19.64
N LYS A 218 16.06 -3.42 18.72
CA LYS A 218 14.80 -3.29 17.97
C LYS A 218 13.61 -3.12 18.92
N GLN A 219 12.79 -2.11 18.70
CA GLN A 219 11.58 -1.80 19.47
C GLN A 219 10.35 -1.73 18.54
N SER A 220 9.20 -2.14 19.06
CA SER A 220 7.91 -1.80 18.47
C SER A 220 7.49 -0.41 18.94
N MET A 221 6.89 0.38 18.07
CA MET A 221 6.35 1.70 18.39
C MET A 221 4.83 1.68 18.19
N LEU A 222 4.08 1.81 19.27
CA LEU A 222 2.60 1.90 19.29
C LEU A 222 1.87 0.72 18.62
N GLY A 223 2.52 -0.43 18.47
CA GLY A 223 1.94 -1.60 17.82
C GLY A 223 1.89 -1.52 16.29
N LEU A 224 2.46 -0.48 15.68
CA LEU A 224 2.49 -0.31 14.23
C LEU A 224 3.07 -1.55 13.52
N ASN A 225 2.53 -1.86 12.36
CA ASN A 225 2.88 -3.01 11.53
C ASN A 225 2.85 -4.32 12.37
N ASP A 226 1.67 -4.62 12.95
CA ASP A 226 1.44 -5.79 13.82
C ASP A 226 2.47 -5.95 14.95
N GLY A 227 2.97 -4.84 15.47
CA GLY A 227 3.94 -4.82 16.55
C GLY A 227 5.36 -5.17 16.10
N LEU A 228 5.67 -5.03 14.82
CA LEU A 228 7.01 -5.25 14.27
C LEU A 228 8.05 -4.47 15.05
N LYS A 229 9.13 -5.16 15.44
CA LYS A 229 10.27 -4.55 16.11
C LYS A 229 11.33 -4.11 15.10
N ALA A 230 11.65 -2.82 15.08
CA ALA A 230 12.68 -2.26 14.23
C ALA A 230 13.59 -1.29 15.01
N LYS A 231 14.79 -1.03 14.48
CA LYS A 231 15.69 -0.04 15.10
C LYS A 231 15.31 1.39 14.72
N SER A 232 14.88 1.63 13.50
CA SER A 232 14.67 2.98 12.98
C SER A 232 13.19 3.33 12.82
N TRP A 233 12.84 4.50 13.35
CA TRP A 233 11.52 5.12 13.27
C TRP A 233 11.68 6.60 12.97
N VAL A 234 10.68 7.23 12.38
CA VAL A 234 10.71 8.64 12.05
C VAL A 234 9.52 9.41 12.62
N LEU A 235 9.76 10.68 12.90
CA LEU A 235 8.77 11.66 13.31
C LEU A 235 8.73 12.73 12.22
N LEU A 236 7.73 12.66 11.33
CA LEU A 236 7.49 13.62 10.27
C LEU A 236 6.82 14.85 10.86
N ALA A 237 7.33 16.03 10.50
CA ALA A 237 6.88 17.27 11.11
C ALA A 237 5.62 17.85 10.47
N ASP A 238 5.38 17.54 9.20
CA ASP A 238 4.28 18.05 8.37
C ASP A 238 4.10 19.59 8.49
N TYR A 239 5.23 20.34 8.57
CA TYR A 239 5.21 21.75 8.85
C TYR A 239 4.60 22.58 7.73
N TYR A 240 4.80 22.16 6.48
CA TYR A 240 4.27 22.81 5.29
C TYR A 240 2.91 22.24 4.86
N ASP A 241 2.47 21.14 5.46
CA ASP A 241 1.12 20.62 5.31
C ASP A 241 0.19 21.14 6.42
N TYR A 242 -0.58 22.16 6.12
CA TYR A 242 -1.50 22.79 7.08
C TYR A 242 -2.63 21.85 7.54
N SER A 243 -2.90 20.78 6.79
CA SER A 243 -3.81 19.71 7.24
C SER A 243 -3.13 18.72 8.18
N MET A 244 -1.81 18.56 8.07
CA MET A 244 -1.00 17.52 8.72
C MET A 244 -1.49 16.09 8.42
N LEU A 245 -2.13 15.87 7.25
CA LEU A 245 -2.80 14.63 6.90
C LEU A 245 -2.39 14.07 5.52
N ARG A 246 -1.57 14.78 4.71
CA ARG A 246 -1.21 14.33 3.36
C ARG A 246 -0.33 13.09 3.37
N ASN A 247 0.69 13.05 4.24
CA ASN A 247 1.48 11.83 4.44
C ASN A 247 0.62 10.68 4.97
N ALA A 248 -0.28 10.95 5.93
CA ALA A 248 -1.23 9.95 6.44
C ALA A 248 -2.17 9.43 5.33
N ALA A 249 -2.65 10.31 4.44
CA ALA A 249 -3.47 9.93 3.29
C ALA A 249 -2.72 9.02 2.31
N ALA A 250 -1.47 9.36 2.00
CA ALA A 250 -0.63 8.56 1.12
C ALA A 250 -0.29 7.18 1.72
N PHE A 251 0.00 7.12 3.02
CA PHE A 251 0.23 5.84 3.70
C PHE A 251 -1.04 5.00 3.79
N TYR A 252 -2.21 5.61 4.03
CA TYR A 252 -3.48 4.90 3.97
C TYR A 252 -3.72 4.27 2.59
N LEU A 253 -3.52 5.04 1.51
CA LEU A 253 -3.61 4.53 0.14
C LEU A 253 -2.55 3.45 -0.12
N GLY A 254 -1.33 3.65 0.37
CA GLY A 254 -0.25 2.67 0.29
C GLY A 254 -0.61 1.37 0.99
N ASN A 255 -1.17 1.43 2.20
CA ASN A 255 -1.61 0.25 2.94
C ASN A 255 -2.75 -0.49 2.22
N SER A 256 -3.66 0.25 1.58
CA SER A 256 -4.74 -0.35 0.80
C SER A 256 -4.28 -0.97 -0.54
N LEU A 257 -3.20 -0.47 -1.13
CA LEU A 257 -2.73 -0.87 -2.46
C LEU A 257 -1.49 -1.77 -2.42
N LEU A 258 -0.59 -1.60 -1.45
CA LEU A 258 0.77 -2.14 -1.49
C LEU A 258 1.16 -2.97 -0.26
N ASN A 259 0.30 -3.13 0.75
CA ASN A 259 0.68 -3.88 1.96
C ASN A 259 0.39 -5.39 1.85
N PHE A 260 0.52 -5.94 0.64
CA PHE A 260 0.20 -7.32 0.27
C PHE A 260 1.22 -7.86 -0.72
N ASN A 261 1.26 -9.16 -0.93
CA ASN A 261 2.13 -9.83 -1.93
C ASN A 261 3.62 -9.49 -1.77
N ASP A 262 4.09 -9.37 -0.53
CA ASP A 262 5.47 -8.97 -0.22
C ASP A 262 5.82 -7.53 -0.65
N TYR A 263 4.83 -6.69 -0.98
CA TYR A 263 5.02 -5.25 -1.13
C TYR A 263 4.97 -4.59 0.25
N TYR A 264 5.40 -3.33 0.29
CA TYR A 264 5.48 -2.61 1.56
C TYR A 264 4.96 -1.18 1.44
N SER A 265 4.19 -0.79 2.43
CA SER A 265 3.84 0.60 2.75
C SER A 265 4.05 0.84 4.24
N SER A 266 4.45 2.05 4.62
CA SER A 266 4.64 2.42 6.02
C SER A 266 3.33 2.45 6.78
N ASP A 267 3.30 1.84 7.96
CA ASP A 267 2.27 2.11 8.94
C ASP A 267 2.59 3.38 9.73
N PHE A 268 1.58 4.03 10.31
CA PHE A 268 1.71 5.37 10.87
C PHE A 268 0.75 5.65 12.03
N GLN A 269 1.15 6.60 12.91
CA GLN A 269 0.30 7.12 13.98
C GLN A 269 0.67 8.57 14.29
N HIS A 270 -0.32 9.46 14.40
CA HIS A 270 -0.07 10.79 14.96
C HIS A 270 0.24 10.72 16.45
N VAL A 271 1.22 11.51 16.87
CA VAL A 271 1.71 11.55 18.26
C VAL A 271 1.95 12.98 18.72
N ASN A 272 1.80 13.23 20.01
CA ASN A 272 2.29 14.42 20.67
C ASN A 272 3.76 14.24 21.05
N LEU A 273 4.66 15.02 20.47
CA LEU A 273 6.09 14.96 20.75
C LEU A 273 6.47 15.92 21.89
N TYR A 274 7.28 15.41 22.81
CA TYR A 274 7.95 16.17 23.86
C TYR A 274 9.46 15.98 23.76
N ILE A 275 10.24 17.06 23.89
CA ILE A 275 11.70 17.00 23.94
C ILE A 275 12.16 17.65 25.23
N ASN A 276 12.87 16.90 26.07
CA ASN A 276 13.31 17.33 27.41
C ASN A 276 12.15 17.90 28.24
N GLY A 277 10.97 17.27 28.18
CA GLY A 277 9.77 17.67 28.90
C GLY A 277 8.99 18.83 28.26
N ILE A 278 9.49 19.44 27.19
CA ILE A 278 8.84 20.56 26.50
C ILE A 278 8.02 20.04 25.32
N TYR A 279 6.73 20.41 25.27
CA TYR A 279 5.85 20.07 24.14
C TYR A 279 6.41 20.61 22.82
N ASN A 280 6.56 19.76 21.82
CA ASN A 280 7.12 20.11 20.51
C ASN A 280 6.10 20.07 19.35
N GLY A 281 4.87 19.68 19.60
CA GLY A 281 3.79 19.64 18.60
C GLY A 281 3.31 18.24 18.27
N VAL A 282 2.35 18.15 17.37
CA VAL A 282 1.88 16.89 16.77
C VAL A 282 2.83 16.48 15.66
N TYR A 283 3.22 15.22 15.62
CA TYR A 283 4.06 14.61 14.59
C TYR A 283 3.38 13.36 14.04
N LEU A 284 3.70 12.99 12.80
CA LEU A 284 3.36 11.69 12.28
C LEU A 284 4.53 10.74 12.54
N LEU A 285 4.34 9.82 13.49
CA LEU A 285 5.25 8.69 13.69
C LEU A 285 5.01 7.70 12.56
N ALA A 286 6.07 7.29 11.87
CA ALA A 286 6.00 6.33 10.79
C ALA A 286 7.22 5.41 10.79
N GLU A 287 7.08 4.29 10.10
CA GLU A 287 8.18 3.41 9.83
C GLU A 287 9.18 4.05 8.86
N GLN A 288 10.47 3.80 9.06
CA GLN A 288 11.51 4.22 8.12
C GLN A 288 11.52 3.29 6.90
N GLN A 289 11.62 3.84 5.70
CA GLN A 289 11.93 3.07 4.49
C GLN A 289 13.29 2.40 4.66
N GLN A 290 13.31 1.09 4.81
CA GLN A 290 14.50 0.35 5.20
C GLN A 290 14.35 -1.13 4.88
N VAL A 291 15.47 -1.75 4.50
CA VAL A 291 15.56 -3.22 4.42
C VAL A 291 15.39 -3.79 5.82
N ASN A 292 14.36 -4.58 6.00
CA ASN A 292 14.07 -5.30 7.23
C ASN A 292 12.96 -6.31 6.96
N LYS A 293 13.04 -7.48 7.58
CA LYS A 293 11.94 -8.46 7.55
C LYS A 293 10.65 -7.84 8.12
N GLY A 294 9.59 -7.86 7.34
CA GLY A 294 8.31 -7.20 7.65
C GLY A 294 8.21 -5.72 7.24
N ARG A 295 9.27 -5.19 6.58
CA ARG A 295 9.25 -3.95 5.79
C ARG A 295 9.61 -4.31 4.36
N ILE A 296 10.66 -3.74 3.80
CA ILE A 296 11.19 -4.17 2.50
C ILE A 296 12.05 -5.41 2.76
N ASP A 297 11.48 -6.59 2.53
CA ASP A 297 12.07 -7.90 2.87
C ASP A 297 12.90 -8.43 1.70
N ILE A 298 14.11 -7.91 1.56
CA ILE A 298 15.11 -8.31 0.57
C ILE A 298 16.42 -8.71 1.26
N ALA A 299 17.24 -9.50 0.59
CA ALA A 299 18.47 -10.04 1.15
C ALA A 299 19.50 -8.96 1.48
N GLU A 300 20.00 -8.95 2.71
CA GLU A 300 21.12 -8.09 3.10
C GLU A 300 22.45 -8.76 2.73
N PRO A 301 23.47 -8.00 2.27
CA PRO A 301 24.80 -8.55 1.98
C PRO A 301 25.53 -8.98 3.26
N GLU A 302 26.37 -10.00 3.15
CA GLU A 302 27.37 -10.23 4.19
C GLU A 302 28.40 -9.10 4.22
N VAL A 303 28.87 -8.75 5.42
CA VAL A 303 29.83 -7.66 5.61
C VAL A 303 31.10 -7.91 4.79
N ASN A 304 31.52 -6.92 4.00
CA ASN A 304 32.64 -6.97 3.08
C ASN A 304 32.49 -7.98 1.91
N SER A 305 31.30 -8.48 1.64
CA SER A 305 31.03 -9.33 0.47
C SER A 305 31.08 -8.54 -0.83
N GLU A 306 31.52 -9.18 -1.92
CA GLU A 306 31.40 -8.70 -3.28
C GLU A 306 30.29 -9.43 -4.08
N ASP A 307 29.50 -10.27 -3.40
CA ASP A 307 28.39 -10.98 -4.03
C ASP A 307 27.36 -9.98 -4.54
N ILE A 308 26.96 -10.15 -5.78
CA ILE A 308 25.94 -9.32 -6.44
C ILE A 308 24.53 -9.87 -6.26
N ASN A 309 24.40 -11.13 -5.81
CA ASN A 309 23.11 -11.81 -5.57
C ASN A 309 22.52 -11.42 -4.21
N ILE A 310 22.27 -10.14 -4.04
CA ILE A 310 21.72 -9.50 -2.84
C ILE A 310 20.51 -8.65 -3.20
N GLY A 311 19.83 -8.13 -2.19
CA GLY A 311 18.76 -7.16 -2.36
C GLY A 311 19.28 -5.74 -2.50
N TYR A 312 18.66 -4.97 -3.40
CA TYR A 312 18.95 -3.55 -3.60
C TYR A 312 17.70 -2.73 -3.44
N LEU A 313 17.73 -1.80 -2.49
CA LEU A 313 16.72 -0.76 -2.31
C LEU A 313 17.23 0.54 -2.92
N LEU A 314 16.48 1.10 -3.86
CA LEU A 314 16.83 2.30 -4.61
C LEU A 314 15.84 3.43 -4.30
N GLU A 315 16.36 4.64 -4.18
CA GLU A 315 15.54 5.85 -4.14
C GLU A 315 15.94 6.75 -5.32
N LEU A 316 14.98 7.15 -6.17
CA LEU A 316 15.20 8.28 -7.07
C LEU A 316 15.49 9.50 -6.20
N ASP A 317 16.64 10.11 -6.37
CA ASP A 317 17.15 11.12 -5.46
C ASP A 317 18.10 12.09 -6.19
N THR A 318 17.57 13.22 -6.62
CA THR A 318 18.41 14.25 -7.27
C THR A 318 19.43 14.90 -6.33
N TYR A 319 19.22 14.82 -5.02
CA TYR A 319 20.20 15.32 -4.03
C TYR A 319 21.46 14.44 -3.94
N ALA A 320 21.35 13.16 -4.33
CA ALA A 320 22.46 12.18 -4.26
C ALA A 320 23.70 12.62 -5.05
N VAL A 321 23.52 13.39 -6.11
CA VAL A 321 24.65 13.96 -6.90
C VAL A 321 25.57 14.81 -6.01
N ASN A 322 25.00 15.54 -5.04
CA ASN A 322 25.77 16.37 -4.11
C ASN A 322 26.46 15.54 -3.01
N GLU A 323 26.00 14.34 -2.76
CA GLU A 323 26.57 13.42 -1.76
C GLU A 323 27.69 12.54 -2.36
N GLY A 324 27.81 12.49 -3.70
CA GLY A 324 28.89 11.81 -4.41
C GLY A 324 28.76 10.29 -4.49
N ASP A 325 27.75 9.70 -3.86
CA ASP A 325 27.48 8.26 -3.89
C ASP A 325 26.10 7.96 -4.49
N PHE A 326 26.06 7.79 -5.80
CA PHE A 326 24.82 7.57 -6.56
C PHE A 326 25.08 6.68 -7.78
N ILE A 327 24.01 6.17 -8.38
CA ILE A 327 23.97 5.53 -9.68
C ILE A 327 23.10 6.36 -10.63
N ASN A 328 23.32 6.19 -11.95
CA ASN A 328 22.61 6.94 -12.96
C ASN A 328 21.69 6.04 -13.80
N LEU A 329 20.45 6.46 -13.97
CA LEU A 329 19.61 6.02 -15.06
C LEU A 329 19.85 6.94 -16.26
N ASN A 330 20.51 6.43 -17.31
CA ASN A 330 20.91 7.19 -18.48
C ASN A 330 19.78 7.19 -19.51
N LEU A 331 19.10 8.29 -19.63
CA LEU A 331 17.93 8.44 -20.49
C LEU A 331 18.15 9.38 -21.69
N SER A 332 19.33 9.92 -21.84
CA SER A 332 19.67 10.77 -22.99
C SER A 332 19.44 10.04 -24.31
N GLY A 333 18.61 10.59 -25.17
CA GLY A 333 18.22 10.00 -26.45
C GLY A 333 16.92 9.18 -26.42
N TYR A 334 16.39 8.83 -25.25
CA TYR A 334 15.07 8.23 -25.14
C TYR A 334 13.97 9.28 -25.28
N GLN A 335 12.90 8.91 -25.98
CA GLN A 335 11.70 9.74 -26.17
C GLN A 335 10.47 8.87 -26.00
N VAL A 336 9.44 9.45 -25.38
CA VAL A 336 8.11 8.86 -25.22
C VAL A 336 7.05 9.90 -25.53
N LYS A 337 5.77 9.55 -25.50
CA LYS A 337 4.69 10.49 -25.74
C LYS A 337 4.00 10.86 -24.42
N ASP A 338 3.58 12.13 -24.32
CA ASP A 338 2.61 12.53 -23.29
C ASP A 338 1.19 12.12 -23.70
N TYR A 339 0.21 12.28 -22.81
CA TYR A 339 -1.20 11.96 -23.07
C TYR A 339 -1.82 12.72 -24.26
N LYS A 340 -1.19 13.80 -24.73
CA LYS A 340 -1.59 14.56 -25.93
C LYS A 340 -0.94 14.03 -27.20
N GLY A 341 -0.05 13.05 -27.11
CA GLY A 341 0.72 12.53 -28.20
C GLY A 341 1.99 13.35 -28.56
N ASN A 342 2.34 14.35 -27.75
CA ASN A 342 3.56 15.13 -27.97
C ASN A 342 4.79 14.31 -27.55
N SER A 343 5.87 14.41 -28.33
CA SER A 343 7.14 13.77 -27.99
C SER A 343 7.79 14.47 -26.78
N VAL A 344 8.19 13.68 -25.80
CA VAL A 344 8.88 14.11 -24.58
C VAL A 344 10.25 13.47 -24.55
N ALA A 345 11.31 14.30 -24.64
CA ALA A 345 12.68 13.85 -24.42
C ALA A 345 12.95 13.64 -22.95
N LEU A 346 13.50 12.48 -22.59
CA LEU A 346 13.78 12.15 -21.21
C LEU A 346 15.17 12.64 -20.77
N SER A 347 15.29 12.97 -19.50
CA SER A 347 16.54 13.40 -18.86
C SER A 347 17.09 12.32 -17.95
N ASN A 348 18.42 12.27 -17.81
CA ASN A 348 19.08 11.35 -16.87
C ASN A 348 18.57 11.58 -15.44
N MET A 349 18.46 10.49 -14.69
CA MET A 349 18.03 10.50 -13.29
C MET A 349 19.11 9.89 -12.40
N SER A 350 19.29 10.43 -11.20
CA SER A 350 20.18 9.86 -10.19
C SER A 350 19.40 9.09 -9.13
N TYR A 351 20.01 8.03 -8.62
CA TYR A 351 19.46 7.16 -7.59
C TYR A 351 20.46 6.95 -6.47
N SER A 352 20.01 7.01 -5.24
CA SER A 352 20.74 6.53 -4.06
C SER A 352 20.45 5.05 -3.84
N ILE A 353 21.48 4.27 -3.49
CA ILE A 353 21.29 2.90 -2.96
C ILE A 353 21.06 3.03 -1.46
N LYS A 354 19.88 2.60 -0.99
CA LYS A 354 19.48 2.72 0.43
C LYS A 354 19.64 1.42 1.23
N SER A 355 19.89 0.28 0.57
CA SER A 355 20.39 -0.96 1.19
C SER A 355 21.89 -0.90 1.38
N ASP A 356 22.42 -1.74 2.27
CA ASP A 356 23.85 -1.88 2.44
C ASP A 356 24.49 -2.51 1.19
N TYR A 357 25.69 -2.07 0.84
CA TYR A 357 26.57 -2.68 -0.14
C TYR A 357 28.04 -2.38 0.22
N TYR A 358 28.98 -3.23 -0.20
CA TYR A 358 30.37 -3.16 0.25
C TYR A 358 31.39 -3.07 -0.89
N SER A 359 30.97 -3.16 -2.14
CA SER A 359 31.90 -3.18 -3.26
C SER A 359 31.44 -2.33 -4.45
N VAL A 360 32.42 -1.84 -5.23
CA VAL A 360 32.16 -1.18 -6.53
C VAL A 360 31.50 -2.16 -7.51
N LYS A 361 31.76 -3.46 -7.39
CA LYS A 361 31.15 -4.50 -8.21
C LYS A 361 29.64 -4.55 -8.02
N GLN A 362 29.17 -4.52 -6.76
CA GLN A 362 27.74 -4.46 -6.42
C GLN A 362 27.08 -3.19 -6.96
N LYS A 363 27.70 -2.01 -6.76
CA LYS A 363 27.22 -0.75 -7.28
C LYS A 363 27.13 -0.74 -8.82
N ASN A 364 28.13 -1.25 -9.51
CA ASN A 364 28.13 -1.33 -10.97
C ASN A 364 27.07 -2.31 -11.48
N HIS A 365 26.86 -3.43 -10.78
CA HIS A 365 25.83 -4.42 -11.11
C HIS A 365 24.44 -3.80 -11.11
N ILE A 366 24.04 -3.18 -10.00
CA ILE A 366 22.70 -2.59 -9.91
C ILE A 366 22.52 -1.40 -10.87
N ASN A 367 23.59 -0.62 -11.12
CA ASN A 367 23.53 0.44 -12.12
C ASN A 367 23.30 -0.11 -13.54
N LYS A 368 24.03 -1.18 -13.92
CA LYS A 368 23.83 -1.89 -15.20
C LYS A 368 22.43 -2.46 -15.31
N TYR A 369 21.99 -3.16 -14.28
CA TYR A 369 20.65 -3.75 -14.22
C TYR A 369 19.55 -2.70 -14.43
N LEU A 370 19.57 -1.61 -13.66
CA LEU A 370 18.55 -0.55 -13.73
C LEU A 370 18.45 0.04 -15.15
N ASN A 371 19.58 0.35 -15.78
CA ASN A 371 19.62 0.86 -17.15
C ASN A 371 19.09 -0.15 -18.17
N ASN A 372 19.44 -1.42 -18.02
CA ASN A 372 18.99 -2.48 -18.91
C ASN A 372 17.50 -2.79 -18.75
N VAL A 373 16.96 -2.79 -17.51
CA VAL A 373 15.50 -2.92 -17.28
C VAL A 373 14.74 -1.80 -17.97
N TYR A 374 15.23 -0.55 -17.83
CA TYR A 374 14.60 0.57 -18.51
C TYR A 374 14.65 0.42 -20.04
N LYS A 375 15.77 -0.01 -20.59
CA LYS A 375 15.92 -0.26 -22.03
C LYS A 375 14.98 -1.37 -22.52
N ILE A 376 14.82 -2.47 -21.76
CA ILE A 376 13.85 -3.54 -22.08
C ILE A 376 12.45 -2.94 -22.18
N MET A 377 12.01 -2.21 -21.16
CA MET A 377 10.69 -1.58 -21.14
C MET A 377 10.50 -0.62 -22.31
N HIS A 378 11.42 0.33 -22.48
CA HIS A 378 11.34 1.35 -23.53
C HIS A 378 11.30 0.73 -24.93
N SER A 379 12.23 -0.20 -25.22
CA SER A 379 12.31 -0.83 -26.55
C SER A 379 11.08 -1.68 -26.87
N ALA A 380 10.54 -2.38 -25.85
CA ALA A 380 9.30 -3.15 -26.01
C ALA A 380 8.09 -2.27 -26.35
N ILE A 381 8.01 -1.08 -25.75
CA ILE A 381 6.88 -0.15 -25.92
C ILE A 381 7.01 0.68 -27.21
N THR A 382 8.22 1.16 -27.53
CA THR A 382 8.40 2.19 -28.58
C THR A 382 8.96 1.65 -29.88
N GLU A 383 9.62 0.48 -29.87
CA GLU A 383 10.33 -0.09 -31.00
C GLU A 383 9.83 -1.47 -31.40
N ASP A 384 8.95 -2.07 -30.60
CA ASP A 384 8.46 -3.45 -30.76
C ASP A 384 9.63 -4.47 -30.79
N LYS A 385 10.67 -4.19 -29.97
CA LYS A 385 11.86 -5.02 -29.80
C LYS A 385 11.92 -5.60 -28.40
N TYR A 386 12.07 -6.90 -28.33
CA TYR A 386 12.03 -7.66 -27.10
C TYR A 386 13.40 -8.17 -26.70
N TYR A 387 13.79 -7.92 -25.46
CA TYR A 387 15.06 -8.34 -24.88
C TYR A 387 14.82 -9.07 -23.57
N LYS A 388 15.77 -9.90 -23.18
CA LYS A 388 15.90 -10.52 -21.86
C LYS A 388 17.33 -10.44 -21.36
N PHE A 389 17.56 -10.78 -20.11
CA PHE A 389 18.89 -10.93 -19.57
C PHE A 389 19.51 -12.28 -19.93
N ASP A 390 20.80 -12.30 -20.20
CA ASP A 390 21.63 -13.49 -20.10
C ASP A 390 22.12 -13.71 -18.64
N GLU A 391 22.97 -14.71 -18.44
CA GLU A 391 23.55 -15.04 -17.12
C GLU A 391 24.45 -13.93 -16.52
N ASN A 392 24.89 -12.96 -17.31
CA ASN A 392 25.73 -11.83 -16.92
C ASN A 392 24.94 -10.52 -16.82
N TYR A 393 23.60 -10.60 -16.91
CA TYR A 393 22.70 -9.43 -17.01
C TYR A 393 23.01 -8.52 -18.20
N ASP A 394 23.57 -9.07 -19.30
CA ASP A 394 23.65 -8.43 -20.61
C ASP A 394 22.35 -8.68 -21.39
N LEU A 395 22.00 -7.72 -22.26
CA LEU A 395 20.79 -7.82 -23.06
C LEU A 395 21.03 -8.73 -24.28
N ILE A 396 20.15 -9.70 -24.43
CA ILE A 396 20.02 -10.54 -25.62
C ILE A 396 18.60 -10.43 -26.17
N GLU A 397 18.44 -10.59 -27.49
CA GLU A 397 17.13 -10.66 -28.12
C GLU A 397 16.34 -11.86 -27.58
N ALA A 398 15.01 -11.71 -27.48
CA ALA A 398 14.14 -12.70 -26.92
C ALA A 398 12.87 -12.90 -27.76
N ASP A 399 12.32 -14.11 -27.72
CA ASP A 399 11.11 -14.52 -28.46
C ASP A 399 9.85 -14.34 -27.60
N PHE A 400 9.68 -13.18 -26.95
CA PHE A 400 8.45 -12.88 -26.24
C PHE A 400 7.31 -12.62 -27.24
N ALA A 401 6.07 -12.97 -26.83
CA ALA A 401 4.91 -12.80 -27.70
C ALA A 401 4.47 -11.33 -27.83
N ASN A 402 4.76 -10.50 -26.83
CA ASN A 402 4.30 -9.12 -26.75
C ASN A 402 5.12 -8.29 -25.75
N ALA A 403 4.87 -6.98 -25.73
CA ALA A 403 5.52 -6.06 -24.80
C ALA A 403 5.19 -6.33 -23.33
N CYS A 404 3.96 -6.76 -23.01
CA CYS A 404 3.53 -7.06 -21.63
C CYS A 404 4.37 -8.18 -21.03
N ASP A 405 4.52 -9.32 -21.73
CA ASP A 405 5.31 -10.46 -21.27
C ASP A 405 6.79 -10.09 -21.13
N THR A 406 7.31 -9.31 -22.08
CA THR A 406 8.69 -8.81 -22.07
C THR A 406 8.95 -7.98 -20.81
N ILE A 407 8.11 -6.98 -20.54
CA ILE A 407 8.28 -6.06 -19.43
C ILE A 407 8.06 -6.80 -18.10
N ASN A 408 7.04 -7.66 -18.04
CA ASN A 408 6.74 -8.43 -16.82
C ASN A 408 7.83 -9.43 -16.46
N SER A 409 8.71 -9.80 -17.40
CA SER A 409 9.87 -10.66 -17.09
C SER A 409 10.92 -9.97 -16.21
N VAL A 410 10.99 -8.64 -16.20
CA VAL A 410 11.99 -7.85 -15.47
C VAL A 410 11.42 -6.80 -14.52
N ILE A 411 10.17 -6.38 -14.73
CA ILE A 411 9.43 -5.45 -13.88
C ILE A 411 8.22 -6.17 -13.28
N ASN A 412 7.99 -5.97 -11.99
CA ASN A 412 6.75 -6.38 -11.36
C ASN A 412 5.64 -5.39 -11.75
N LEU A 413 4.89 -5.71 -12.81
CA LEU A 413 3.84 -4.84 -13.35
C LEU A 413 2.70 -4.61 -12.35
N ASP A 414 2.37 -5.59 -11.49
CA ASP A 414 1.36 -5.42 -10.44
C ASP A 414 1.73 -4.25 -9.51
N SER A 415 2.97 -4.25 -9.01
CA SER A 415 3.45 -3.15 -8.15
C SER A 415 3.48 -1.81 -8.89
N LEU A 416 3.87 -1.80 -10.15
CA LEU A 416 3.95 -0.59 -10.97
C LEU A 416 2.57 0.05 -11.19
N PHE A 417 1.54 -0.74 -11.50
CA PHE A 417 0.18 -0.22 -11.69
C PHE A 417 -0.42 0.32 -10.38
N ARG A 418 -0.20 -0.36 -9.25
CA ARG A 418 -0.65 0.09 -7.93
C ARG A 418 0.01 1.41 -7.54
N VAL A 419 1.33 1.54 -7.74
CA VAL A 419 2.06 2.80 -7.50
C VAL A 419 1.61 3.87 -8.49
N TYR A 420 1.36 3.54 -9.75
CA TYR A 420 0.83 4.48 -10.73
C TYR A 420 -0.48 5.11 -10.26
N ILE A 421 -1.44 4.30 -9.80
CA ILE A 421 -2.74 4.79 -9.27
C ILE A 421 -2.51 5.69 -8.05
N LEU A 422 -1.67 5.27 -7.10
CA LEU A 422 -1.38 6.07 -5.90
C LEU A 422 -0.80 7.44 -6.27
N GLN A 423 0.21 7.47 -7.13
CA GLN A 423 0.86 8.71 -7.57
C GLN A 423 -0.10 9.60 -8.38
N GLU A 424 -0.96 9.00 -9.19
CA GLU A 424 -1.97 9.75 -9.95
C GLU A 424 -3.03 10.36 -9.02
N ILE A 425 -3.50 9.63 -8.00
CA ILE A 425 -4.44 10.15 -7.01
C ILE A 425 -3.81 11.30 -6.23
N MET A 426 -2.60 11.13 -5.75
CA MET A 426 -1.98 12.09 -4.83
C MET A 426 -1.32 13.27 -5.54
N LYS A 427 -0.93 13.15 -6.79
CA LYS A 427 -0.11 14.13 -7.54
C LYS A 427 1.09 14.59 -6.73
N ASN A 428 1.95 13.64 -6.33
CA ASN A 428 3.15 13.93 -5.57
C ASN A 428 4.13 14.78 -6.37
N VAL A 429 4.48 15.97 -5.86
CA VAL A 429 5.39 16.92 -6.53
C VAL A 429 6.76 16.31 -6.80
N ASP A 430 7.23 15.44 -5.92
CA ASP A 430 8.57 14.87 -5.96
C ASP A 430 8.65 13.54 -6.71
N VAL A 431 7.60 13.11 -7.39
CA VAL A 431 7.51 11.80 -8.05
C VAL A 431 8.66 11.50 -9.01
N GLY A 432 9.21 12.50 -9.68
CA GLY A 432 10.38 12.40 -10.56
C GLY A 432 11.57 13.23 -10.08
N PHE A 433 11.62 13.60 -8.79
CA PHE A 433 12.68 14.41 -8.21
C PHE A 433 13.38 13.70 -7.04
N SER A 434 12.63 13.19 -6.08
CA SER A 434 13.16 12.45 -4.92
C SER A 434 12.09 11.56 -4.30
N SER A 435 12.50 10.72 -3.34
CA SER A 435 11.58 9.93 -2.51
C SER A 435 10.69 8.93 -3.27
N PHE A 436 11.07 8.56 -4.49
CA PHE A 436 10.43 7.50 -5.26
C PHE A 436 11.25 6.22 -5.15
N TYR A 437 10.71 5.23 -4.48
CA TYR A 437 11.41 3.99 -4.11
C TYR A 437 11.10 2.84 -5.06
N MET A 438 12.11 1.99 -5.27
CA MET A 438 11.99 0.70 -5.95
C MET A 438 13.04 -0.27 -5.39
N TYR A 439 12.81 -1.56 -5.54
CA TYR A 439 13.72 -2.57 -5.04
C TYR A 439 13.72 -3.83 -5.90
N VAL A 440 14.79 -4.60 -5.79
CA VAL A 440 14.95 -5.91 -6.43
C VAL A 440 15.81 -6.77 -5.54
N ASP A 441 15.59 -8.08 -5.56
CA ASP A 441 16.39 -9.04 -4.81
C ASP A 441 16.85 -10.17 -5.72
N PHE A 442 18.16 -10.32 -5.86
CA PHE A 442 18.79 -11.34 -6.70
C PHE A 442 19.16 -12.61 -5.94
N SER A 443 18.82 -12.72 -4.66
CA SER A 443 19.09 -13.93 -3.87
C SER A 443 18.25 -15.12 -4.37
N SER A 444 18.72 -16.34 -4.06
CA SER A 444 18.02 -17.58 -4.46
C SER A 444 16.61 -17.72 -3.84
N ASP A 445 16.39 -17.14 -2.68
CA ASP A 445 15.14 -17.21 -1.93
C ASP A 445 14.28 -15.95 -2.09
N SER A 446 14.57 -15.17 -3.15
CA SER A 446 13.93 -13.89 -3.41
C SER A 446 12.44 -14.00 -3.63
N LYS A 447 11.70 -13.12 -2.96
CA LYS A 447 10.29 -12.84 -3.22
C LYS A 447 10.09 -11.73 -4.26
N CYS A 448 11.12 -10.95 -4.54
CA CYS A 448 11.11 -9.79 -5.42
C CYS A 448 12.21 -9.89 -6.50
N PRO A 449 12.23 -10.96 -7.35
CA PRO A 449 13.29 -11.18 -8.34
C PRO A 449 13.21 -10.21 -9.54
N ARG A 450 12.16 -9.38 -9.59
CA ARG A 450 11.93 -8.36 -10.61
C ARG A 450 11.94 -6.99 -9.97
N LEU A 451 12.26 -5.94 -10.73
CA LEU A 451 12.19 -4.57 -10.24
C LEU A 451 10.76 -4.27 -9.75
N THR A 452 10.63 -4.07 -8.45
CA THR A 452 9.37 -3.84 -7.74
C THR A 452 9.28 -2.38 -7.32
N PHE A 453 8.13 -1.76 -7.55
CA PHE A 453 7.86 -0.36 -7.21
C PHE A 453 7.11 -0.29 -5.89
N GLY A 454 7.48 0.66 -5.05
CA GLY A 454 6.77 0.78 -3.79
C GLY A 454 7.53 1.52 -2.73
N ALA A 455 6.94 1.43 -1.54
CA ALA A 455 7.23 2.24 -0.39
C ALA A 455 6.93 3.73 -0.65
N PRO A 456 5.63 4.13 -0.71
CA PRO A 456 5.25 5.53 -0.87
C PRO A 456 5.85 6.37 0.26
N TRP A 457 6.39 7.55 -0.10
CA TRP A 457 7.10 8.40 0.83
C TRP A 457 7.05 9.87 0.42
N ASP A 458 7.00 10.79 1.43
CA ASP A 458 7.19 12.23 1.28
C ASP A 458 6.09 12.93 0.44
N PHE A 459 4.87 12.91 0.94
CA PHE A 459 3.68 13.42 0.25
C PHE A 459 3.17 14.76 0.82
N ASP A 460 3.91 15.44 1.68
CA ASP A 460 3.44 16.68 2.32
C ASP A 460 3.21 17.83 1.33
N TRP A 461 3.87 17.83 0.17
CA TRP A 461 3.63 18.76 -0.94
C TRP A 461 2.61 18.27 -1.99
N SER A 462 2.00 17.11 -1.81
CA SER A 462 1.02 16.53 -2.74
C SER A 462 -0.38 17.17 -2.64
N SER A 463 -1.32 16.67 -3.43
CA SER A 463 -2.76 16.94 -3.31
C SER A 463 -3.11 18.43 -3.19
N GLY A 464 -2.59 19.23 -4.13
CA GLY A 464 -2.89 20.67 -4.22
C GLY A 464 -2.21 21.54 -3.17
N ASN A 465 -1.22 21.04 -2.44
CA ASN A 465 -0.48 21.84 -1.43
C ASN A 465 0.58 22.77 -2.03
N MET A 466 0.94 22.58 -3.29
CA MET A 466 1.93 23.38 -4.00
C MET A 466 1.31 24.23 -5.10
N ASN A 467 1.75 25.50 -5.21
CA ASN A 467 1.39 26.37 -6.32
C ASN A 467 1.86 25.83 -7.67
N GLY A 468 1.11 26.18 -8.71
CA GLY A 468 1.47 25.88 -10.10
C GLY A 468 0.89 24.57 -10.61
N GLN A 469 0.94 24.44 -11.94
CA GLN A 469 0.42 23.24 -12.62
C GLN A 469 1.56 22.28 -12.94
N PRO A 470 1.30 20.97 -12.90
CA PRO A 470 0.00 20.30 -12.68
C PRO A 470 -0.34 20.03 -11.21
N TYR A 471 0.46 20.47 -10.25
CA TYR A 471 0.43 20.10 -8.83
C TYR A 471 -0.82 20.58 -8.10
N TYR A 472 -1.24 21.84 -8.38
CA TYR A 472 -2.35 22.47 -7.67
C TYR A 472 -3.72 21.90 -8.09
N ALA A 473 -3.95 21.70 -9.38
CA ALA A 473 -5.26 21.29 -9.89
C ALA A 473 -5.59 19.83 -9.50
N SER A 474 -6.79 19.61 -9.00
CA SER A 474 -7.32 18.26 -8.73
C SER A 474 -7.69 17.51 -10.02
N THR A 475 -7.88 18.20 -11.14
CA THR A 475 -8.17 17.62 -12.46
C THR A 475 -6.92 17.54 -13.34
N GLY A 476 -7.05 16.92 -14.52
CA GLY A 476 -5.99 16.80 -15.52
C GLY A 476 -5.07 15.60 -15.27
N HIS A 477 -4.45 15.14 -16.34
CA HIS A 477 -3.46 14.07 -16.34
C HIS A 477 -2.22 14.44 -15.53
N TYR A 478 -1.52 13.47 -14.97
CA TYR A 478 -0.33 13.70 -14.15
C TYR A 478 0.85 12.82 -14.55
N ASN A 479 0.83 11.54 -14.26
CA ASN A 479 1.96 10.64 -14.52
C ASN A 479 2.30 10.50 -16.01
N ASP A 480 1.33 10.66 -16.89
CA ASP A 480 1.43 10.65 -18.35
C ASP A 480 1.59 12.03 -18.97
N SER A 481 1.93 13.04 -18.17
CA SER A 481 2.09 14.43 -18.60
C SER A 481 3.56 14.84 -18.68
N ASN A 482 3.84 15.81 -19.56
CA ASN A 482 5.15 16.47 -19.58
C ASN A 482 5.16 17.67 -18.62
N PHE A 483 5.90 17.55 -17.53
CA PHE A 483 6.12 18.62 -16.56
C PHE A 483 7.49 18.50 -15.91
N ASN A 484 7.84 19.50 -15.09
CA ASN A 484 9.12 19.56 -14.42
C ASN A 484 9.24 18.49 -13.36
N HIS A 485 9.69 17.54 -13.14
CA HIS A 485 9.68 16.39 -12.20
C HIS A 485 8.79 15.23 -12.66
N LEU A 486 8.62 15.08 -13.99
CA LEU A 486 7.99 13.87 -14.51
C LEU A 486 8.81 12.63 -14.12
N ASN A 487 8.10 11.52 -13.87
CA ASN A 487 8.77 10.24 -13.59
C ASN A 487 8.88 9.44 -14.89
N PRO A 488 10.09 9.06 -15.33
CA PRO A 488 10.29 8.39 -16.62
C PRO A 488 9.65 6.99 -16.67
N TRP A 489 9.60 6.27 -15.53
CA TRP A 489 8.97 4.95 -15.49
C TRP A 489 7.46 5.04 -15.72
N LEU A 490 6.81 5.96 -15.00
CA LEU A 490 5.37 6.15 -15.06
C LEU A 490 4.93 6.71 -16.42
N LEU A 491 5.69 7.66 -16.96
CA LEU A 491 5.40 8.20 -18.29
C LEU A 491 5.65 7.17 -19.39
N THR A 492 6.69 6.34 -19.29
CA THR A 492 6.98 5.34 -20.31
C THR A 492 5.95 4.22 -20.33
N ILE A 493 5.55 3.69 -19.16
CA ILE A 493 4.56 2.60 -19.11
C ILE A 493 3.20 3.04 -19.62
N SER A 494 2.80 4.32 -19.47
CA SER A 494 1.54 4.85 -20.00
C SER A 494 1.47 4.85 -21.53
N ASN A 495 2.59 4.62 -22.22
CA ASN A 495 2.64 4.47 -23.68
C ASN A 495 2.45 3.00 -24.14
N ALA A 496 2.39 2.03 -23.23
CA ALA A 496 2.20 0.63 -23.61
C ALA A 496 0.75 0.38 -24.08
N GLU A 497 0.57 -0.39 -25.15
CA GLU A 497 -0.76 -0.73 -25.69
C GLU A 497 -1.67 -1.39 -24.64
N PHE A 498 -1.11 -2.19 -23.75
CA PHE A 498 -1.85 -2.88 -22.70
C PHE A 498 -2.13 -2.00 -21.46
N PHE A 499 -1.59 -0.79 -21.38
CA PHE A 499 -1.65 0.05 -20.18
C PHE A 499 -3.08 0.41 -19.80
N GLU A 500 -3.87 0.92 -20.76
CA GLU A 500 -5.21 1.45 -20.49
C GLU A 500 -6.17 0.37 -19.96
N ASP A 501 -6.12 -0.83 -20.51
CA ASP A 501 -6.94 -1.95 -20.06
C ASP A 501 -6.57 -2.37 -18.65
N ASN A 502 -5.26 -2.50 -18.37
CA ASN A 502 -4.79 -2.90 -17.04
C ASN A 502 -5.12 -1.83 -15.99
N ILE A 503 -4.89 -0.54 -16.26
CA ILE A 503 -5.19 0.51 -15.29
C ILE A 503 -6.68 0.59 -14.98
N LYS A 504 -7.56 0.34 -15.95
CA LYS A 504 -9.01 0.25 -15.77
C LYS A 504 -9.42 -0.98 -14.95
N ASP A 505 -8.73 -2.11 -15.11
CA ASP A 505 -8.96 -3.30 -14.30
C ASP A 505 -8.62 -3.03 -12.82
N TYR A 506 -7.44 -2.46 -12.53
CA TYR A 506 -7.05 -2.08 -11.16
C TYR A 506 -7.98 -1.00 -10.58
N TRP A 507 -8.38 -0.04 -11.39
CA TRP A 507 -9.30 1.03 -10.96
C TRP A 507 -10.67 0.48 -10.58
N GLU A 508 -11.19 -0.50 -11.32
CA GLU A 508 -12.45 -1.19 -10.98
C GLU A 508 -12.37 -1.84 -9.59
N LEU A 509 -11.28 -2.56 -9.29
CA LEU A 509 -11.07 -3.16 -7.97
C LEU A 509 -10.96 -2.07 -6.89
N PHE A 510 -10.24 -1.00 -7.16
CA PHE A 510 -10.08 0.14 -6.26
C PHE A 510 -11.42 0.81 -5.91
N GLU A 511 -12.28 1.04 -6.90
CA GLU A 511 -13.63 1.59 -6.68
C GLU A 511 -14.50 0.63 -5.85
N LYS A 512 -14.54 -0.65 -6.19
CA LYS A 512 -15.35 -1.66 -5.48
C LYS A 512 -14.90 -1.91 -4.04
N SER A 513 -13.64 -1.64 -3.74
CA SER A 513 -13.07 -1.75 -2.40
C SER A 513 -13.31 -0.52 -1.52
N GLU A 514 -14.03 0.49 -2.00
CA GLU A 514 -14.39 1.71 -1.26
C GLU A 514 -13.18 2.43 -0.64
N VAL A 515 -12.00 2.35 -1.30
CA VAL A 515 -10.73 2.87 -0.74
C VAL A 515 -10.79 4.37 -0.48
N ILE A 516 -11.39 5.15 -1.40
CA ILE A 516 -11.51 6.61 -1.22
C ILE A 516 -12.48 6.95 -0.09
N GLU A 517 -13.59 6.25 0.03
CA GLU A 517 -14.56 6.42 1.11
C GLU A 517 -13.91 6.15 2.47
N GLY A 518 -13.11 5.08 2.55
CA GLY A 518 -12.34 4.73 3.73
C GLY A 518 -11.28 5.77 4.07
N LEU A 519 -10.54 6.27 3.07
CA LEU A 519 -9.60 7.37 3.24
C LEU A 519 -10.28 8.61 3.82
N ILE A 520 -11.35 9.07 3.19
CA ILE A 520 -12.08 10.28 3.63
C ILE A 520 -12.64 10.11 5.04
N TYR A 521 -13.20 8.92 5.35
CA TYR A 521 -13.66 8.60 6.70
C TYR A 521 -12.52 8.69 7.71
N THR A 522 -11.36 8.13 7.40
CA THR A 522 -10.17 8.15 8.28
C THR A 522 -9.66 9.58 8.52
N LEU A 523 -9.56 10.41 7.48
CA LEU A 523 -9.15 11.80 7.62
C LEU A 523 -10.14 12.64 8.43
N ASP A 524 -11.44 12.44 8.22
CA ASP A 524 -12.51 13.10 8.97
C ASP A 524 -12.51 12.66 10.45
N ASP A 525 -12.25 11.39 10.71
CA ASP A 525 -12.16 10.86 12.07
C ASP A 525 -10.96 11.43 12.82
N ILE A 526 -9.75 11.34 12.27
CA ILE A 526 -8.54 11.89 12.88
C ILE A 526 -8.72 13.38 13.18
N SER A 527 -9.12 14.17 12.17
CA SER A 527 -9.29 15.62 12.34
C SER A 527 -10.30 15.99 13.42
N SER A 528 -11.45 15.29 13.47
CA SER A 528 -12.50 15.63 14.44
C SER A 528 -12.23 15.11 15.84
N THR A 529 -11.66 13.92 15.97
CA THR A 529 -11.35 13.30 17.27
C THR A 529 -10.23 14.09 17.95
N TYR A 530 -9.17 14.42 17.24
CA TYR A 530 -7.97 15.04 17.82
C TYR A 530 -7.86 16.54 17.55
N SER A 531 -8.99 17.21 17.36
CA SER A 531 -9.03 18.65 17.09
C SER A 531 -8.33 19.51 18.15
N LYS A 532 -8.37 19.09 19.43
CA LYS A 532 -7.68 19.78 20.54
C LYS A 532 -6.16 19.66 20.43
N ASP A 533 -5.63 18.49 20.03
CA ASP A 533 -4.21 18.27 19.85
C ASP A 533 -3.69 19.10 18.68
N PHE A 534 -4.41 19.12 17.55
CA PHE A 534 -4.08 19.99 16.41
C PHE A 534 -4.11 21.48 16.78
N MET A 535 -5.13 21.91 17.55
CA MET A 535 -5.19 23.29 18.04
C MET A 535 -3.95 23.64 18.88
N GLN A 536 -3.49 22.75 19.74
CA GLN A 536 -2.27 22.92 20.54
C GLN A 536 -1.01 23.02 19.64
N ASN A 537 -0.92 22.18 18.59
CA ASN A 537 0.18 22.25 17.63
C ASN A 537 0.24 23.63 16.94
N PHE A 538 -0.90 24.12 16.46
CA PHE A 538 -0.95 25.41 15.75
C PHE A 538 -0.82 26.61 16.68
N ALA A 539 -1.20 26.49 17.95
CA ALA A 539 -0.89 27.50 18.97
C ALA A 539 0.63 27.63 19.20
N LYS A 540 1.38 26.50 19.13
CA LYS A 540 2.84 26.51 19.26
C LYS A 540 3.55 27.05 18.02
N TRP A 541 3.16 26.56 16.83
CA TRP A 541 3.94 26.81 15.59
C TRP A 541 3.42 27.98 14.77
N ASN A 542 2.21 28.46 15.03
CA ASN A 542 1.58 29.63 14.40
C ASN A 542 1.72 29.63 12.87
N THR A 543 1.25 28.57 12.21
CA THR A 543 1.36 28.45 10.75
C THR A 543 0.05 28.75 10.03
N LEU A 544 -1.13 28.55 10.67
CA LEU A 544 -2.44 28.76 10.03
C LEU A 544 -2.62 30.21 9.57
N GLY A 545 -3.14 30.37 8.36
CA GLY A 545 -3.35 31.67 7.74
C GLY A 545 -2.08 32.40 7.26
N ILE A 546 -0.93 31.72 7.27
CA ILE A 546 0.38 32.30 6.93
C ILE A 546 1.08 31.41 5.91
N LYS A 547 1.51 31.95 4.77
CA LYS A 547 2.40 31.23 3.86
C LYS A 547 3.78 31.07 4.47
N LYS A 548 4.13 29.84 4.83
CA LYS A 548 5.44 29.51 5.42
C LYS A 548 6.50 29.13 4.40
N HIS A 549 6.11 28.97 3.13
CA HIS A 549 7.02 28.65 2.04
C HIS A 549 6.56 29.37 0.75
N VAL A 550 7.51 29.67 -0.15
CA VAL A 550 7.24 30.38 -1.42
C VAL A 550 6.32 29.57 -2.36
N TYR A 551 6.33 28.26 -2.22
CA TYR A 551 5.47 27.36 -3.01
C TYR A 551 4.09 27.14 -2.40
N SER A 552 3.81 27.63 -1.19
CA SER A 552 2.48 27.51 -0.59
C SER A 552 1.41 28.20 -1.43
N THR A 553 0.23 27.58 -1.53
CA THR A 553 -0.92 28.13 -2.27
C THR A 553 -1.55 29.33 -1.55
N ASP A 554 -2.37 30.11 -2.26
CA ASP A 554 -3.09 31.23 -1.64
C ASP A 554 -4.20 30.76 -0.70
N ASP A 555 -4.68 29.53 -0.86
CA ASP A 555 -5.73 28.95 -0.01
C ASP A 555 -5.34 28.93 1.47
N VAL A 556 -4.03 28.77 1.76
CA VAL A 556 -3.54 28.74 3.16
C VAL A 556 -3.86 30.01 3.95
N LEU A 557 -4.00 31.15 3.27
CA LEU A 557 -4.36 32.42 3.90
C LEU A 557 -5.79 32.40 4.49
N GLY A 558 -6.64 31.50 3.97
CA GLY A 558 -8.01 31.29 4.44
C GLY A 558 -8.14 30.31 5.60
N PHE A 559 -7.10 29.51 5.91
CA PHE A 559 -7.18 28.48 6.94
C PHE A 559 -7.08 29.10 8.34
N LYS A 560 -8.14 28.98 9.12
CA LYS A 560 -8.22 29.42 10.52
C LYS A 560 -8.03 28.27 11.50
N THR A 561 -8.34 27.05 11.06
CA THR A 561 -8.25 25.81 11.83
C THR A 561 -7.61 24.71 10.98
N GLN A 562 -7.11 23.66 11.64
CA GLN A 562 -6.70 22.43 10.97
C GLN A 562 -7.87 21.83 10.15
N GLY A 563 -9.10 21.94 10.68
CA GLY A 563 -10.28 21.46 9.98
C GLY A 563 -10.54 22.15 8.63
N ASP A 564 -10.19 23.45 8.48
CA ASP A 564 -10.29 24.13 7.20
C ASP A 564 -9.30 23.56 6.17
N ALA A 565 -8.05 23.36 6.58
CA ALA A 565 -7.02 22.76 5.74
C ALA A 565 -7.35 21.28 5.39
N LYS A 566 -7.89 20.51 6.35
CA LYS A 566 -8.38 19.15 6.10
C LYS A 566 -9.55 19.16 5.11
N ASN A 567 -10.48 20.10 5.22
CA ASN A 567 -11.60 20.20 4.28
C ASN A 567 -11.12 20.53 2.86
N PHE A 568 -10.11 21.39 2.73
CA PHE A 568 -9.45 21.63 1.43
C PHE A 568 -8.89 20.34 0.85
N LEU A 569 -8.08 19.59 1.61
CA LEU A 569 -7.52 18.31 1.18
C LEU A 569 -8.61 17.31 0.79
N LYS A 570 -9.64 17.16 1.64
CA LYS A 570 -10.78 16.27 1.37
C LYS A 570 -11.46 16.60 0.05
N ASN A 571 -11.81 17.87 -0.17
CA ASN A 571 -12.48 18.31 -1.37
C ASN A 571 -11.60 18.12 -2.62
N TRP A 572 -10.29 18.39 -2.47
CA TRP A 572 -9.33 18.16 -3.54
C TRP A 572 -9.27 16.67 -3.92
N LEU A 573 -9.17 15.75 -2.94
CA LEU A 573 -9.15 14.31 -3.18
C LEU A 573 -10.45 13.80 -3.82
N LEU A 574 -11.61 14.26 -3.35
CA LEU A 574 -12.91 13.88 -3.93
C LEU A 574 -13.05 14.38 -5.38
N ASN A 575 -12.62 15.61 -5.68
CA ASN A 575 -12.61 16.13 -7.04
C ASN A 575 -11.61 15.35 -7.92
N ARG A 576 -10.44 14.98 -7.37
CA ARG A 576 -9.45 14.16 -8.06
C ARG A 576 -10.01 12.79 -8.39
N TYR A 577 -10.60 12.11 -7.42
CA TYR A 577 -11.27 10.83 -7.62
C TYR A 577 -12.36 10.92 -8.70
N SER A 578 -13.23 11.93 -8.62
CA SER A 578 -14.28 12.14 -9.63
C SER A 578 -13.70 12.33 -11.04
N PHE A 579 -12.59 13.05 -11.18
CA PHE A 579 -11.92 13.22 -12.47
C PHE A 579 -11.33 11.88 -12.97
N LEU A 580 -10.62 11.14 -12.13
CA LEU A 580 -10.02 9.84 -12.51
C LEU A 580 -11.09 8.81 -12.86
N LYS A 581 -12.23 8.85 -12.19
CA LYS A 581 -13.39 8.04 -12.53
C LYS A 581 -13.86 8.29 -13.97
N THR A 582 -13.81 9.52 -14.46
CA THR A 582 -14.16 9.81 -15.87
C THR A 582 -13.15 9.24 -16.89
N LEU A 583 -11.91 8.99 -16.47
CA LEU A 583 -10.86 8.43 -17.33
C LEU A 583 -10.85 6.90 -17.32
N TRP A 584 -11.07 6.28 -16.16
CA TRP A 584 -10.72 4.88 -15.94
C TRP A 584 -11.89 3.97 -15.58
N SER A 585 -13.07 4.51 -15.21
CA SER A 585 -14.22 3.62 -15.00
C SER A 585 -14.64 3.02 -16.33
N LYS A 586 -14.81 1.69 -16.31
CA LYS A 586 -15.44 0.98 -17.43
C LYS A 586 -16.90 1.43 -17.48
N GLY A 587 -17.36 1.90 -18.63
CA GLY A 587 -18.77 2.25 -18.82
C GLY A 587 -19.66 1.05 -18.46
N GLU A 588 -20.81 1.34 -17.81
CA GLU A 588 -21.86 0.35 -17.54
C GLU A 588 -22.40 -0.29 -18.82
#